data_906347c5e355456283280c71869021d2
#
_entry.id   906347c5e355456283280c71869021d2
#
_cell.length_a   1.000
_cell.length_b   1.000
_cell.length_c   1.000
_cell.angle_alpha   90.00
_cell.angle_beta   90.00
_cell.angle_gamma   90.00
#
_symmetry.space_group_name_H-M   'P 1'
#
loop_
_entity.id
_entity.type
_entity.pdbx_description
1 polymer ?
#
loop_
_entity_poly.entity_id
_entity_poly.type
_entity_poly.pdbx_seq_one_letter_code
_entity_poly.pdbx_strand_id
1 'polypeptide(L)'
;VTEKIETMDKRIEAFAEMDKYRESVHKLVCFKGIKTLTALAVIVEVGDFARFMKAKNFVAFLGLSVGEQSSSTDHNQGGITKQGNCFIRRLLTEAAQCFSRVTSSKSKALKERQEGNSEEVIAYADKGNERLRKRYYHLIIHNMKNPNKAKTAVARELACFIWGMMTDNIHTVLS
;
A
#
# COMPACT_ATOMS: atom_id res chain seq x y z
N VAL A 1 10.58 -28.40 -3.92
CA VAL A 1 9.81 -27.15 -4.03
C VAL A 1 10.26 -26.14 -2.97
N THR A 2 10.39 -26.53 -1.71
CA THR A 2 10.77 -25.67 -0.58
C THR A 2 12.15 -25.02 -0.79
N GLU A 3 13.15 -25.79 -1.21
CA GLU A 3 14.53 -25.31 -1.46
C GLU A 3 14.61 -24.22 -2.55
N LYS A 4 13.78 -24.33 -3.60
CA LYS A 4 13.69 -23.28 -4.64
C LYS A 4 13.08 -21.99 -4.12
N ILE A 5 12.07 -22.07 -3.25
CA ILE A 5 11.43 -20.92 -2.62
C ILE A 5 12.44 -20.22 -1.71
N GLU A 6 13.13 -20.94 -0.85
CA GLU A 6 14.16 -20.38 0.05
C GLU A 6 15.30 -19.70 -0.72
N THR A 7 15.71 -20.29 -1.85
CA THR A 7 16.73 -19.71 -2.71
C THR A 7 16.24 -18.40 -3.36
N MET A 8 14.98 -18.36 -3.79
CA MET A 8 14.36 -17.15 -4.34
C MET A 8 14.21 -16.08 -3.28
N ASP A 9 13.75 -16.41 -2.09
CA ASP A 9 13.60 -15.45 -0.98
C ASP A 9 14.94 -14.81 -0.63
N LYS A 10 16.03 -15.59 -0.51
CA LYS A 10 17.39 -15.05 -0.30
C LYS A 10 17.84 -14.10 -1.41
N ARG A 11 17.50 -14.41 -2.66
CA ARG A 11 17.81 -13.52 -3.80
C ARG A 11 17.03 -12.22 -3.72
N ILE A 12 15.76 -12.28 -3.36
CA ILE A 12 14.90 -11.10 -3.20
C ILE A 12 15.44 -10.20 -2.08
N GLU A 13 15.83 -10.80 -0.94
CA GLU A 13 16.45 -10.07 0.17
C GLU A 13 17.76 -9.41 -0.27
N ALA A 14 18.62 -10.13 -1.00
CA ALA A 14 19.88 -9.58 -1.51
C ALA A 14 19.64 -8.41 -2.49
N PHE A 15 18.64 -8.50 -3.37
CA PHE A 15 18.26 -7.39 -4.26
C PHE A 15 17.71 -6.19 -3.49
N ALA A 16 16.92 -6.43 -2.46
CA ALA A 16 16.34 -5.37 -1.63
C ALA A 16 17.41 -4.58 -0.86
N GLU A 17 18.53 -5.22 -0.51
CA GLU A 17 19.66 -4.58 0.19
C GLU A 17 20.66 -3.88 -0.76
N MET A 18 20.47 -3.94 -2.08
CA MET A 18 21.28 -3.15 -3.01
C MET A 18 21.05 -1.65 -2.76
N ASP A 19 22.12 -0.85 -2.84
CA ASP A 19 22.09 0.60 -2.58
C ASP A 19 20.96 1.34 -3.32
N LYS A 20 20.65 0.90 -4.53
CA LYS A 20 19.58 1.45 -5.35
C LYS A 20 18.19 1.31 -4.74
N TYR A 21 17.92 0.25 -3.97
CA TYR A 21 16.58 -0.12 -3.52
C TYR A 21 16.42 -0.05 -2.01
N ARG A 22 17.51 -0.21 -1.26
CA ARG A 22 17.51 -0.39 0.19
C ARG A 22 16.69 0.66 0.92
N GLU A 23 16.98 1.94 0.70
CA GLU A 23 16.26 3.02 1.38
C GLU A 23 14.75 2.96 1.11
N SER A 24 14.37 2.80 -0.16
CA SER A 24 12.98 2.74 -0.58
C SER A 24 12.25 1.52 -0.01
N VAL A 25 12.92 0.36 0.00
CA VAL A 25 12.36 -0.87 0.59
C VAL A 25 12.16 -0.68 2.10
N HIS A 26 13.17 -0.16 2.81
CA HIS A 26 13.10 0.06 4.25
C HIS A 26 11.97 1.02 4.64
N LYS A 27 11.71 2.06 3.84
CA LYS A 27 10.56 2.96 4.03
C LYS A 27 9.23 2.23 3.84
N LEU A 28 9.08 1.47 2.77
CA LEU A 28 7.80 0.83 2.44
C LEU A 28 7.42 -0.32 3.38
N VAL A 29 8.39 -1.07 3.92
CA VAL A 29 8.10 -2.16 4.88
C VAL A 29 7.63 -1.65 6.25
N CYS A 30 7.64 -0.35 6.49
CA CYS A 30 7.02 0.29 7.65
C CYS A 30 5.48 0.20 7.61
N PHE A 31 4.90 -0.01 6.44
CA PHE A 31 3.45 -0.24 6.33
C PHE A 31 3.08 -1.68 6.68
N LYS A 32 2.02 -1.81 7.47
CA LYS A 32 1.44 -3.12 7.80
C LYS A 32 0.99 -3.83 6.51
N GLY A 33 1.37 -5.10 6.37
CA GLY A 33 1.05 -5.90 5.18
C GLY A 33 2.06 -5.81 4.04
N ILE A 34 2.96 -4.84 4.04
CA ILE A 34 4.04 -4.74 3.05
C ILE A 34 5.30 -5.38 3.62
N LYS A 35 5.76 -6.44 2.97
CA LYS A 35 7.03 -7.11 3.25
C LYS A 35 8.01 -6.81 2.11
N THR A 36 9.27 -7.26 2.27
CA THR A 36 10.38 -7.03 1.33
C THR A 36 10.01 -7.32 -0.12
N LEU A 37 9.40 -8.47 -0.41
CA LEU A 37 8.97 -8.83 -1.77
C LEU A 37 7.98 -7.81 -2.34
N THR A 38 6.94 -7.45 -1.59
CA THR A 38 5.93 -6.49 -2.05
C THR A 38 6.53 -5.11 -2.25
N ALA A 39 7.37 -4.65 -1.32
CA ALA A 39 8.05 -3.36 -1.42
C ALA A 39 8.96 -3.31 -2.66
N LEU A 40 9.82 -4.31 -2.84
CA LEU A 40 10.73 -4.39 -3.99
C LEU A 40 9.96 -4.46 -5.31
N ALA A 41 8.90 -5.27 -5.40
CA ALA A 41 8.06 -5.38 -6.58
C ALA A 41 7.42 -4.04 -6.96
N VAL A 42 6.88 -3.31 -5.98
CA VAL A 42 6.30 -1.97 -6.19
C VAL A 42 7.35 -1.00 -6.71
N ILE A 43 8.54 -0.98 -6.12
CA ILE A 43 9.62 -0.06 -6.49
C ILE A 43 10.12 -0.35 -7.91
N VAL A 44 10.36 -1.61 -8.23
CA VAL A 44 10.89 -2.02 -9.55
C VAL A 44 9.88 -1.77 -10.67
N GLU A 45 8.61 -2.12 -10.45
CA GLU A 45 7.54 -1.95 -11.45
C GLU A 45 7.18 -0.49 -11.70
N VAL A 46 7.21 0.33 -10.65
CA VAL A 46 6.86 1.75 -10.75
C VAL A 46 8.03 2.58 -11.30
N GLY A 47 9.25 2.25 -10.88
CA GLY A 47 10.45 3.00 -11.21
C GLY A 47 10.47 4.37 -10.55
N ASP A 48 10.12 5.42 -11.30
CA ASP A 48 10.07 6.79 -10.79
C ASP A 48 8.67 7.20 -10.33
N PHE A 49 8.51 7.42 -9.04
CA PHE A 49 7.23 7.89 -8.44
C PHE A 49 6.97 9.37 -8.71
N ALA A 50 8.02 10.17 -8.97
CA ALA A 50 7.86 11.61 -9.26
C ALA A 50 7.13 11.89 -10.57
N ARG A 51 7.08 10.91 -11.49
CA ARG A 51 6.26 11.01 -12.72
C ARG A 51 4.76 11.17 -12.45
N PHE A 52 4.29 10.82 -11.26
CA PHE A 52 2.90 11.02 -10.86
C PHE A 52 2.78 12.30 -10.06
N MET A 53 2.23 13.35 -10.64
CA MET A 53 2.09 14.66 -9.99
C MET A 53 1.23 14.62 -8.71
N LYS A 54 0.30 13.67 -8.62
CA LYS A 54 -0.62 13.50 -7.47
C LYS A 54 -0.85 12.02 -7.20
N ALA A 55 -1.14 11.68 -5.95
CA ALA A 55 -1.48 10.32 -5.55
C ALA A 55 -2.58 9.68 -6.41
N LYS A 56 -3.59 10.47 -6.83
CA LYS A 56 -4.67 9.98 -7.70
C LYS A 56 -4.16 9.46 -9.06
N ASN A 57 -3.08 10.03 -9.60
CA ASN A 57 -2.48 9.58 -10.86
C ASN A 57 -1.80 8.21 -10.67
N PHE A 58 -1.13 8.01 -9.54
CA PHE A 58 -0.58 6.72 -9.17
C PHE A 58 -1.66 5.66 -8.96
N VAL A 59 -2.75 6.01 -8.26
CA VAL A 59 -3.92 5.13 -8.09
C VAL A 59 -4.54 4.74 -9.43
N ALA A 60 -4.63 5.67 -10.38
CA ALA A 60 -5.12 5.40 -11.73
C ALA A 60 -4.19 4.44 -12.49
N PHE A 61 -2.87 4.64 -12.40
CA PHE A 61 -1.87 3.73 -12.96
C PHE A 61 -2.03 2.28 -12.46
N LEU A 62 -2.46 2.10 -11.22
CA LEU A 62 -2.74 0.78 -10.63
C LEU A 62 -4.12 0.21 -11.04
N GLY A 63 -4.96 1.01 -11.68
CA GLY A 63 -6.35 0.64 -11.99
C GLY A 63 -7.24 0.51 -10.75
N LEU A 64 -6.89 1.22 -9.68
CA LEU A 64 -7.64 1.29 -8.41
C LEU A 64 -8.58 2.50 -8.34
N SER A 65 -8.58 3.37 -9.37
CA SER A 65 -9.55 4.46 -9.49
C SER A 65 -10.97 3.92 -9.60
N VAL A 66 -11.91 4.62 -8.99
CA VAL A 66 -13.34 4.34 -9.18
C VAL A 66 -13.75 4.83 -10.56
N GLY A 67 -14.38 3.98 -11.36
CA GLY A 67 -14.97 4.40 -12.62
C GLY A 67 -16.16 5.32 -12.34
N GLU A 68 -16.14 6.54 -12.90
CA GLU A 68 -17.29 7.40 -12.92
C GLU A 68 -18.20 6.98 -14.08
N GLN A 69 -19.34 6.40 -13.76
CA GLN A 69 -20.46 6.31 -14.70
C GLN A 69 -21.43 7.42 -14.34
N SER A 70 -21.15 8.61 -14.83
CA SER A 70 -22.10 9.73 -14.75
C SER A 70 -23.02 9.70 -15.96
N SER A 71 -24.20 9.14 -15.80
CA SER A 71 -25.38 9.60 -16.52
C SER A 71 -26.04 10.70 -15.68
N SER A 72 -26.49 11.76 -16.29
CA SER A 72 -26.75 13.11 -15.80
C SER A 72 -27.65 13.30 -14.55
N THR A 73 -28.06 12.28 -13.84
CA THR A 73 -28.93 12.37 -12.65
C THR A 73 -28.60 11.40 -11.50
N ASP A 74 -27.78 10.36 -11.72
CA ASP A 74 -27.40 9.43 -10.67
C ASP A 74 -25.87 9.26 -10.58
N HIS A 75 -25.28 9.74 -9.48
CA HIS A 75 -23.88 9.49 -9.13
C HIS A 75 -23.67 8.03 -8.67
N ASN A 76 -23.84 7.09 -9.57
CA ASN A 76 -23.47 5.71 -9.30
C ASN A 76 -21.95 5.54 -9.42
N GLN A 77 -21.27 5.51 -8.27
CA GLN A 77 -19.87 5.12 -8.23
C GLN A 77 -19.77 3.64 -8.65
N GLY A 78 -19.28 3.40 -9.85
CA GLY A 78 -18.97 2.08 -10.36
C GLY A 78 -17.85 1.37 -9.58
N GLY A 79 -17.49 0.16 -9.97
CA GLY A 79 -16.31 -0.54 -9.46
C GLY A 79 -15.01 0.16 -9.89
N ILE A 80 -13.86 -0.37 -9.44
CA ILE A 80 -12.54 0.11 -9.89
C ILE A 80 -12.37 -0.13 -11.40
N THR A 81 -11.62 0.73 -12.07
CA THR A 81 -11.41 0.66 -13.54
C THR A 81 -10.72 -0.62 -13.98
N LYS A 82 -9.87 -1.21 -13.14
CA LYS A 82 -8.99 -2.37 -13.44
C LYS A 82 -8.05 -2.16 -14.64
N GLN A 83 -8.04 -0.98 -15.24
CA GLN A 83 -7.15 -0.59 -16.32
C GLN A 83 -5.84 -0.11 -15.69
N GLY A 84 -4.77 -0.90 -15.79
CA GLY A 84 -3.48 -0.55 -15.23
C GLY A 84 -2.69 -1.75 -14.74
N ASN A 85 -1.66 -1.51 -13.93
CA ASN A 85 -0.77 -2.57 -13.44
C ASN A 85 -1.50 -3.56 -12.52
N CYS A 86 -1.95 -4.67 -13.10
CA CYS A 86 -2.70 -5.70 -12.38
C CYS A 86 -1.86 -6.43 -11.33
N PHE A 87 -0.54 -6.54 -11.55
CA PHE A 87 0.37 -7.22 -10.64
C PHE A 87 0.49 -6.46 -9.32
N ILE A 88 0.82 -5.17 -9.38
CA ILE A 88 0.92 -4.34 -8.17
C ILE A 88 -0.45 -4.18 -7.49
N ARG A 89 -1.53 -3.98 -8.27
CA ARG A 89 -2.89 -3.94 -7.71
C ARG A 89 -3.20 -5.18 -6.87
N ARG A 90 -2.85 -6.38 -7.36
CA ARG A 90 -3.05 -7.63 -6.62
C ARG A 90 -2.24 -7.64 -5.33
N LEU A 91 -0.95 -7.31 -5.38
CA LEU A 91 -0.09 -7.27 -4.20
C LEU A 91 -0.61 -6.30 -3.12
N LEU A 92 -1.07 -5.11 -3.53
CA LEU A 92 -1.62 -4.14 -2.57
C LEU A 92 -2.98 -4.58 -2.02
N THR A 93 -3.80 -5.26 -2.80
CA THR A 93 -5.07 -5.83 -2.31
C THR A 93 -4.82 -6.96 -1.31
N GLU A 94 -3.81 -7.79 -1.54
CA GLU A 94 -3.36 -8.81 -0.59
C GLU A 94 -2.79 -8.18 0.69
N ALA A 95 -1.95 -7.16 0.57
CA ALA A 95 -1.43 -6.41 1.71
C ALA A 95 -2.57 -5.79 2.55
N ALA A 96 -3.61 -5.28 1.91
CA ALA A 96 -4.77 -4.70 2.56
C ALA A 96 -5.56 -5.70 3.43
N GLN A 97 -5.39 -7.01 3.23
CA GLN A 97 -6.07 -8.03 4.06
C GLN A 97 -5.66 -7.96 5.53
N CYS A 98 -4.44 -7.51 5.83
CA CYS A 98 -3.96 -7.41 7.22
C CYS A 98 -4.76 -6.40 8.05
N PHE A 99 -5.43 -5.44 7.43
CA PHE A 99 -6.25 -4.43 8.12
C PHE A 99 -7.61 -4.94 8.56
N SER A 100 -8.02 -6.13 8.11
CA SER A 100 -9.22 -6.81 8.60
C SER A 100 -9.04 -7.49 9.96
N ARG A 101 -7.81 -7.59 10.45
CA ARG A 101 -7.52 -8.21 11.75
C ARG A 101 -7.82 -7.24 12.90
N VAL A 102 -8.44 -7.76 13.96
CA VAL A 102 -8.91 -6.98 15.11
C VAL A 102 -7.78 -6.27 15.88
N THR A 103 -6.58 -6.84 15.90
CA THR A 103 -5.44 -6.29 16.65
C THR A 103 -5.00 -4.93 16.15
N SER A 104 -5.11 -3.92 17.02
CA SER A 104 -4.65 -2.54 16.74
C SER A 104 -3.17 -2.34 17.06
N SER A 105 -2.58 -3.17 17.93
CA SER A 105 -1.18 -3.04 18.35
C SER A 105 -0.20 -3.42 17.24
N LYS A 106 0.95 -2.76 17.24
CA LYS A 106 2.08 -3.16 16.39
C LYS A 106 2.58 -4.54 16.80
N SER A 107 2.70 -5.45 15.83
CA SER A 107 3.39 -6.72 16.05
C SER A 107 4.90 -6.49 16.23
N LYS A 108 5.56 -7.43 16.92
CA LYS A 108 7.03 -7.44 17.05
C LYS A 108 7.70 -7.36 15.68
N ALA A 109 7.26 -8.17 14.72
CA ALA A 109 7.79 -8.18 13.35
C ALA A 109 7.63 -6.84 12.61
N LEU A 110 6.56 -6.05 12.90
CA LEU A 110 6.44 -4.71 12.31
C LEU A 110 7.41 -3.73 12.95
N LYS A 111 7.59 -3.81 14.27
CA LYS A 111 8.58 -2.97 14.98
C LYS A 111 9.99 -3.21 14.47
N GLU A 112 10.38 -4.47 14.31
CA GLU A 112 11.69 -4.86 13.75
C GLU A 112 11.90 -4.31 12.32
N ARG A 113 10.86 -4.36 11.46
CA ARG A 113 10.95 -3.77 10.11
C ARG A 113 11.04 -2.25 10.10
N GLN A 114 10.55 -1.59 11.14
CA GLN A 114 10.63 -0.13 11.27
C GLN A 114 11.97 0.35 11.84
N GLU A 115 12.75 -0.52 12.47
CA GLU A 115 14.06 -0.20 13.01
C GLU A 115 14.98 0.37 11.93
N GLY A 116 15.76 1.39 12.30
CA GLY A 116 16.68 2.06 11.39
C GLY A 116 16.06 3.14 10.49
N ASN A 117 14.74 3.27 10.45
CA ASN A 117 14.07 4.39 9.77
C ASN A 117 13.97 5.61 10.68
N SER A 118 13.85 6.81 10.09
CA SER A 118 13.64 8.03 10.85
C SER A 118 12.27 8.01 11.58
N GLU A 119 12.19 8.76 12.68
CA GLU A 119 10.94 8.89 13.44
C GLU A 119 9.78 9.42 12.58
N GLU A 120 10.07 10.32 11.63
CA GLU A 120 9.09 10.89 10.71
C GLU A 120 8.50 9.83 9.77
N VAL A 121 9.35 8.98 9.20
CA VAL A 121 8.93 7.86 8.33
C VAL A 121 8.07 6.87 9.12
N ILE A 122 8.50 6.51 10.32
CA ILE A 122 7.76 5.60 11.20
C ILE A 122 6.41 6.21 11.58
N ALA A 123 6.38 7.48 12.00
CA ALA A 123 5.14 8.18 12.39
C ALA A 123 4.15 8.27 11.21
N TYR A 124 4.64 8.58 10.01
CA TYR A 124 3.81 8.61 8.81
C TYR A 124 3.20 7.24 8.50
N ALA A 125 4.01 6.18 8.53
CA ALA A 125 3.54 4.82 8.30
C ALA A 125 2.52 4.37 9.36
N ASP A 126 2.75 4.70 10.63
CA ASP A 126 1.84 4.37 11.73
C ASP A 126 0.50 5.07 11.62
N LYS A 127 0.52 6.37 11.30
CA LYS A 127 -0.70 7.15 11.01
C LYS A 127 -1.47 6.54 9.84
N GLY A 128 -0.75 6.14 8.78
CA GLY A 128 -1.32 5.42 7.64
C GLY A 128 -1.95 4.10 8.06
N ASN A 129 -1.22 3.28 8.81
CA ASN A 129 -1.68 1.98 9.28
C ASN A 129 -2.96 2.09 10.14
N GLU A 130 -3.01 3.08 11.04
CA GLU A 130 -4.20 3.33 11.86
C GLU A 130 -5.38 3.80 11.02
N ARG A 131 -5.17 4.74 10.10
CA ARG A 131 -6.20 5.25 9.21
C ARG A 131 -6.78 4.16 8.32
N LEU A 132 -5.93 3.32 7.73
CA LEU A 132 -6.36 2.21 6.87
C LEU A 132 -7.21 1.20 7.65
N ARG A 133 -6.84 0.90 8.88
CA ARG A 133 -7.64 0.04 9.78
C ARG A 133 -9.01 0.67 10.07
N LYS A 134 -9.03 1.93 10.51
CA LYS A 134 -10.29 2.68 10.77
C LYS A 134 -11.17 2.69 9.52
N ARG A 135 -10.57 2.92 8.35
CA ARG A 135 -11.28 2.91 7.06
C ARG A 135 -11.92 1.56 6.77
N TYR A 136 -11.19 0.46 6.97
CA TYR A 136 -11.74 -0.88 6.76
C TYR A 136 -12.98 -1.12 7.63
N TYR A 137 -12.88 -0.88 8.93
CA TYR A 137 -13.99 -1.10 9.86
C TYR A 137 -15.18 -0.17 9.59
N HIS A 138 -14.93 1.09 9.26
CA HIS A 138 -15.99 2.01 8.87
C HIS A 138 -16.78 1.47 7.66
N LEU A 139 -16.09 0.96 6.65
CA LEU A 139 -16.73 0.40 5.46
C LEU A 139 -17.55 -0.88 5.75
N ILE A 140 -17.08 -1.72 6.68
CA ILE A 140 -17.78 -2.95 7.05
C ILE A 140 -18.96 -2.66 7.98
N ILE A 141 -18.75 -1.89 9.03
CA ILE A 141 -19.74 -1.72 10.11
C ILE A 141 -20.80 -0.69 9.72
N HIS A 142 -20.39 0.49 9.25
CA HIS A 142 -21.32 1.58 8.98
C HIS A 142 -21.92 1.54 7.56
N ASN A 143 -21.11 1.15 6.57
CA ASN A 143 -21.55 1.14 5.18
C ASN A 143 -21.96 -0.25 4.70
N MET A 144 -21.92 -1.28 5.56
CA MET A 144 -22.28 -2.67 5.28
C MET A 144 -21.69 -3.19 3.94
N LYS A 145 -20.50 -2.72 3.58
CA LYS A 145 -19.86 -3.13 2.32
C LYS A 145 -19.33 -4.55 2.41
N ASN A 146 -19.37 -5.25 1.29
CA ASN A 146 -18.71 -6.54 1.15
C ASN A 146 -17.22 -6.43 1.52
N PRO A 147 -16.65 -7.36 2.30
CA PRO A 147 -15.25 -7.34 2.73
C PRO A 147 -14.24 -7.16 1.59
N ASN A 148 -14.47 -7.74 0.42
CA ASN A 148 -13.58 -7.60 -0.73
C ASN A 148 -13.62 -6.18 -1.31
N LYS A 149 -14.78 -5.53 -1.33
CA LYS A 149 -14.90 -4.12 -1.72
C LYS A 149 -14.21 -3.21 -0.70
N ALA A 150 -14.33 -3.51 0.59
CA ALA A 150 -13.63 -2.79 1.64
C ALA A 150 -12.10 -2.92 1.52
N LYS A 151 -11.58 -4.14 1.29
CA LYS A 151 -10.13 -4.37 1.05
C LYS A 151 -9.62 -3.61 -0.16
N THR A 152 -10.37 -3.59 -1.26
CA THR A 152 -9.99 -2.82 -2.46
C THR A 152 -9.94 -1.32 -2.19
N ALA A 153 -10.90 -0.79 -1.42
CA ALA A 153 -10.90 0.62 -1.02
C ALA A 153 -9.72 0.95 -0.11
N VAL A 154 -9.34 0.05 0.80
CA VAL A 154 -8.16 0.18 1.65
C VAL A 154 -6.88 0.09 0.81
N ALA A 155 -6.79 -0.83 -0.15
CA ALA A 155 -5.64 -0.93 -1.06
C ALA A 155 -5.42 0.35 -1.87
N ARG A 156 -6.50 0.99 -2.31
CA ARG A 156 -6.46 2.29 -2.98
C ARG A 156 -5.88 3.38 -2.08
N GLU A 157 -6.30 3.44 -0.83
CA GLU A 157 -5.79 4.43 0.13
C GLU A 157 -4.34 4.11 0.55
N LEU A 158 -3.98 2.82 0.69
CA LEU A 158 -2.60 2.39 0.90
C LEU A 158 -1.69 2.85 -0.24
N ALA A 159 -2.15 2.77 -1.49
CA ALA A 159 -1.40 3.28 -2.64
C ALA A 159 -1.13 4.80 -2.51
N CYS A 160 -2.08 5.59 -1.99
CA CYS A 160 -1.85 7.01 -1.73
C CYS A 160 -0.74 7.22 -0.68
N PHE A 161 -0.73 6.44 0.39
CA PHE A 161 0.33 6.51 1.41
C PHE A 161 1.70 6.08 0.86
N ILE A 162 1.74 5.04 0.02
CA ILE A 162 2.98 4.63 -0.67
C ILE A 162 3.51 5.76 -1.54
N TRP A 163 2.65 6.38 -2.36
CA TRP A 163 3.05 7.52 -3.18
C TRP A 163 3.59 8.68 -2.33
N GLY A 164 2.91 9.02 -1.25
CA GLY A 164 3.37 10.05 -0.32
C GLY A 164 4.74 9.76 0.30
N MET A 165 4.97 8.50 0.73
CA MET A 165 6.24 8.05 1.27
C MET A 165 7.37 8.13 0.24
N MET A 166 7.10 7.73 -1.00
CA MET A 166 8.10 7.64 -2.07
C MET A 166 8.40 8.97 -2.75
N THR A 167 7.54 9.97 -2.59
CA THR A 167 7.72 11.33 -3.10
C THR A 167 8.06 12.35 -2.02
N ASP A 168 8.39 11.87 -0.81
CA ASP A 168 8.72 12.68 0.37
C ASP A 168 7.61 13.66 0.81
N ASN A 169 6.37 13.37 0.44
CA ASN A 169 5.18 14.14 0.85
C ASN A 169 4.64 13.67 2.21
N ILE A 170 5.54 13.28 3.13
CA ILE A 170 5.17 12.75 4.45
C ILE A 170 4.72 13.85 5.42
N HIS A 171 5.15 15.09 5.21
CA HIS A 171 4.84 16.22 6.10
C HIS A 171 3.44 16.78 5.90
N THR A 172 2.88 16.70 4.68
CA THR A 172 1.55 17.25 4.34
C THR A 172 0.38 16.51 5.00
N VAL A 173 0.60 15.30 5.50
CA VAL A 173 -0.45 14.47 6.12
C VAL A 173 -0.40 14.56 7.65
N LEU A 174 0.63 15.19 8.21
CA LEU A 174 0.83 15.36 9.66
C LEU A 174 0.23 16.66 10.22
N SER A 175 -0.21 17.55 9.33
CA SER A 175 -0.90 18.80 9.67
C SER A 175 -2.42 18.65 9.74
#